data_3e5067b36c963886ee48d907ebce0181
#
_entry.id   3e5067b36c963886ee48d907ebce0181
#
_cell.length_a   1.000
_cell.length_b   1.000
_cell.length_c   1.000
_cell.angle_alpha   90.00
_cell.angle_beta   90.00
_cell.angle_gamma   90.00
#
_symmetry.space_group_name_H-M   'P 1'
#
loop_
_entity.id
_entity.type
_entity.pdbx_description
1 polymer ?
#
loop_
_entity_poly.entity_id
_entity_poly.type
_entity_poly.pdbx_seq_one_letter_code
_entity_poly.pdbx_strand_id
1 'polypeptide(L)'
;MLFMEFSRCCERLEAISGRLDMIDIISKELPGLTDDELPVFVRFVMGRIFSDWSSRKIGIGPNLLYDAVGSVAGVPKEQVVEKINRTGDVGQAVEELLAVKSQMTFFHEDLDLVHVYSSLIGIAEQEGKKSQREKLLAVRRLLGNAHPLEGRYLARIMLEELRIGVGESSVREAIAKAFGVDSALVEHAMQALNDMGEVAKLAKRGPDALSDVHITPFHPVRMMLAQQGSIADMIKEHGEIAAEYKYDGSRFQFHKKGNWARLYSRRLEDVTAALPDVIQQLMSATEHDVILDGEVIAIKDGKPMPFQSVLRRFRRRHDIAEAQEAIEMVPNVFDILYLDGETLIDLPFAGRRKKLEGVVTMYLAPQLVSSEQAAIEKIYDAALAAGHEGIMIKVPSSPYTPGQRGKNWIKIKPEVDTLDLAVIGAEWGEGKRAHVFGSFLVACQDQGKLVPLSRVATGFSEEQLAEVYEMLKDTVIAKSGKEVTFEPLLVFEVGYAELQVSPTYEAGFALRFPRFIRLRDDKDITDIETIEGIRTRYGRQANSAQTYQN
;
A
#
# COMPACT_ATOMS: atom_id res chain seq x y z
N MET A 1 -3.87 -25.41 -19.44
CA MET A 1 -5.20 -24.80 -19.14
C MET A 1 -5.53 -23.77 -20.19
N LEU A 2 -6.72 -23.87 -20.81
CA LEU A 2 -7.20 -22.83 -21.69
C LEU A 2 -7.62 -21.58 -20.87
N PHE A 3 -7.46 -20.41 -21.45
CA PHE A 3 -7.87 -19.16 -20.77
C PHE A 3 -9.40 -19.10 -20.57
N MET A 4 -10.17 -19.78 -21.41
CA MET A 4 -11.60 -19.99 -21.22
C MET A 4 -11.92 -20.76 -19.93
N GLU A 5 -11.13 -21.79 -19.59
CA GLU A 5 -11.31 -22.56 -18.34
C GLU A 5 -11.02 -21.69 -17.12
N PHE A 6 -9.94 -20.89 -17.19
CA PHE A 6 -9.64 -19.87 -16.17
C PHE A 6 -10.79 -18.84 -16.05
N SER A 7 -11.31 -18.35 -17.16
CA SER A 7 -12.41 -17.37 -17.17
C SER A 7 -13.68 -17.93 -16.54
N ARG A 8 -14.03 -19.20 -16.82
CA ARG A 8 -15.15 -19.90 -16.16
C ARG A 8 -14.91 -20.11 -14.66
N CYS A 9 -13.65 -20.36 -14.25
CA CYS A 9 -13.30 -20.42 -12.83
C CYS A 9 -13.55 -19.06 -12.16
N CYS A 10 -13.12 -17.96 -12.77
CA CYS A 10 -13.36 -16.60 -12.27
C CYS A 10 -14.87 -16.28 -12.19
N GLU A 11 -15.67 -16.66 -13.18
CA GLU A 11 -17.12 -16.48 -13.17
C GLU A 11 -17.78 -17.21 -12.00
N ARG A 12 -17.39 -18.46 -11.73
CA ARG A 12 -17.86 -19.20 -10.55
C ARG A 12 -17.46 -18.53 -9.24
N LEU A 13 -16.25 -17.99 -9.14
CA LEU A 13 -15.76 -17.28 -7.96
C LEU A 13 -16.50 -15.97 -7.73
N GLU A 14 -16.81 -15.22 -8.81
CA GLU A 14 -17.58 -13.98 -8.75
C GLU A 14 -19.02 -14.20 -8.29
N ALA A 15 -19.62 -15.35 -8.62
CA ALA A 15 -20.99 -15.69 -8.27
C ALA A 15 -21.21 -16.07 -6.78
N ILE A 16 -20.13 -16.22 -6.01
CA ILE A 16 -20.21 -16.65 -4.61
C ILE A 16 -19.60 -15.60 -3.67
N SER A 17 -20.08 -15.59 -2.41
CA SER A 17 -19.54 -14.72 -1.35
C SER A 17 -18.87 -15.52 -0.21
N GLY A 18 -19.09 -16.84 -0.16
CA GLY A 18 -18.57 -17.72 0.87
C GLY A 18 -17.06 -17.96 0.73
N ARG A 19 -16.27 -17.58 1.75
CA ARG A 19 -14.82 -17.77 1.72
C ARG A 19 -14.42 -19.25 1.55
N LEU A 20 -15.11 -20.15 2.22
CA LEU A 20 -14.81 -21.60 2.16
C LEU A 20 -15.10 -22.17 0.77
N ASP A 21 -16.18 -21.72 0.14
CA ASP A 21 -16.53 -22.14 -1.21
C ASP A 21 -15.50 -21.64 -2.25
N MET A 22 -14.99 -20.41 -2.07
CA MET A 22 -13.88 -19.90 -2.90
C MET A 22 -12.63 -20.75 -2.76
N ILE A 23 -12.25 -21.11 -1.52
CA ILE A 23 -11.12 -22.00 -1.25
C ILE A 23 -11.32 -23.35 -1.93
N ASP A 24 -12.52 -23.92 -1.88
CA ASP A 24 -12.87 -25.19 -2.50
C ASP A 24 -12.75 -25.16 -4.03
N ILE A 25 -13.23 -24.10 -4.67
CA ILE A 25 -13.12 -23.93 -6.12
C ILE A 25 -11.65 -23.84 -6.51
N ILE A 26 -10.88 -22.95 -5.91
CA ILE A 26 -9.47 -22.75 -6.24
C ILE A 26 -8.67 -24.03 -6.00
N SER A 27 -8.85 -24.68 -4.82
CA SER A 27 -8.08 -25.88 -4.47
C SER A 27 -8.29 -27.07 -5.42
N LYS A 28 -9.42 -27.14 -6.10
CA LYS A 28 -9.71 -28.17 -7.11
C LYS A 28 -9.00 -27.94 -8.45
N GLU A 29 -8.75 -26.70 -8.81
CA GLU A 29 -8.07 -26.37 -10.07
C GLU A 29 -6.54 -26.60 -9.99
N LEU A 30 -5.92 -26.30 -8.82
CA LEU A 30 -4.46 -26.26 -8.67
C LEU A 30 -3.72 -27.57 -9.02
N PRO A 31 -4.19 -28.78 -8.59
CA PRO A 31 -3.45 -30.04 -8.84
C PRO A 31 -3.31 -30.40 -10.32
N GLY A 32 -4.27 -29.98 -11.15
CA GLY A 32 -4.28 -30.26 -12.60
C GLY A 32 -3.34 -29.36 -13.43
N LEU A 33 -2.78 -28.31 -12.83
CA LEU A 33 -1.95 -27.35 -13.53
C LEU A 33 -0.51 -27.83 -13.66
N THR A 34 0.13 -27.51 -14.78
CA THR A 34 1.57 -27.73 -14.97
C THR A 34 2.39 -26.76 -14.13
N ASP A 35 3.70 -27.00 -14.04
CA ASP A 35 4.62 -26.13 -13.27
C ASP A 35 4.73 -24.70 -13.86
N ASP A 36 4.41 -24.51 -15.13
CA ASP A 36 4.39 -23.20 -15.78
C ASP A 36 3.03 -22.50 -15.64
N GLU A 37 1.94 -23.26 -15.65
CA GLU A 37 0.58 -22.71 -15.48
C GLU A 37 0.27 -22.32 -14.03
N LEU A 38 0.77 -23.10 -13.08
CA LEU A 38 0.43 -22.93 -11.66
C LEU A 38 0.76 -21.53 -11.12
N PRO A 39 1.97 -20.97 -11.31
CA PRO A 39 2.26 -19.61 -10.88
C PRO A 39 1.41 -18.55 -11.56
N VAL A 40 1.10 -18.74 -12.84
CA VAL A 40 0.27 -17.80 -13.63
C VAL A 40 -1.16 -17.80 -13.11
N PHE A 41 -1.76 -18.98 -12.94
CA PHE A 41 -3.11 -19.13 -12.41
C PHE A 41 -3.26 -18.44 -11.05
N VAL A 42 -2.32 -18.71 -10.14
CA VAL A 42 -2.34 -18.15 -8.78
C VAL A 42 -2.20 -16.63 -8.79
N ARG A 43 -1.29 -16.07 -9.58
CA ARG A 43 -1.15 -14.61 -9.72
C ARG A 43 -2.42 -14.00 -10.32
N PHE A 44 -2.98 -14.60 -11.37
CA PHE A 44 -4.18 -14.09 -12.03
C PHE A 44 -5.41 -14.12 -11.12
N VAL A 45 -5.66 -15.21 -10.37
CA VAL A 45 -6.75 -15.28 -9.39
C VAL A 45 -6.63 -14.20 -8.31
N MET A 46 -5.41 -13.77 -7.99
CA MET A 46 -5.15 -12.63 -7.10
C MET A 46 -5.26 -11.26 -7.80
N GLY A 47 -5.62 -11.22 -9.09
CA GLY A 47 -5.69 -9.99 -9.89
C GLY A 47 -4.32 -9.39 -10.21
N ARG A 48 -3.25 -10.19 -10.23
CA ARG A 48 -1.88 -9.75 -10.45
C ARG A 48 -1.28 -10.39 -11.69
N ILE A 49 -0.43 -9.64 -12.39
CA ILE A 49 0.34 -10.13 -13.52
C ILE A 49 1.75 -10.50 -13.05
N PHE A 50 2.33 -9.66 -12.21
CA PHE A 50 3.69 -9.81 -11.70
C PHE A 50 3.69 -10.35 -10.27
N SER A 51 4.84 -10.87 -9.84
CA SER A 51 5.14 -11.14 -8.43
C SER A 51 5.11 -9.85 -7.60
N ASP A 52 4.77 -9.96 -6.32
CA ASP A 52 4.62 -8.80 -5.42
C ASP A 52 5.93 -8.04 -5.19
N TRP A 53 7.08 -8.72 -5.34
CA TRP A 53 8.39 -8.10 -5.26
C TRP A 53 8.77 -7.32 -6.53
N SER A 54 8.05 -7.52 -7.64
CA SER A 54 8.36 -6.87 -8.92
C SER A 54 7.85 -5.44 -8.96
N SER A 55 8.72 -4.51 -9.32
CA SER A 55 8.34 -3.12 -9.59
C SER A 55 7.76 -2.90 -11.00
N ARG A 56 7.65 -3.97 -11.80
CA ARG A 56 7.09 -3.90 -13.16
C ARG A 56 5.62 -3.50 -13.12
N LYS A 57 5.23 -2.69 -14.11
CA LYS A 57 3.82 -2.32 -14.36
C LYS A 57 3.50 -2.64 -15.81
N ILE A 58 2.29 -3.12 -16.07
CA ILE A 58 1.87 -3.41 -17.45
C ILE A 58 1.81 -2.12 -18.30
N GLY A 59 1.53 -0.98 -17.67
CA GLY A 59 1.48 0.32 -18.34
C GLY A 59 0.31 0.46 -19.32
N ILE A 60 -0.77 -0.26 -19.07
CA ILE A 60 -2.07 -0.13 -19.75
C ILE A 60 -2.97 0.70 -18.85
N GLY A 61 -3.32 1.91 -19.28
CA GLY A 61 -4.35 2.71 -18.59
C GLY A 61 -5.72 2.54 -19.23
N PRO A 62 -6.80 2.98 -18.57
CA PRO A 62 -8.17 2.87 -19.06
C PRO A 62 -8.34 3.37 -20.50
N ASN A 63 -7.75 4.52 -20.83
CA ASN A 63 -7.87 5.11 -22.18
C ASN A 63 -7.33 4.22 -23.29
N LEU A 64 -6.17 3.57 -23.08
CA LEU A 64 -5.58 2.66 -24.06
C LEU A 64 -6.43 1.41 -24.23
N LEU A 65 -6.93 0.85 -23.12
CA LEU A 65 -7.83 -0.30 -23.15
C LEU A 65 -9.13 0.02 -23.91
N TYR A 66 -9.75 1.19 -23.66
CA TYR A 66 -10.99 1.60 -24.32
C TYR A 66 -10.80 1.78 -25.84
N ASP A 67 -9.67 2.36 -26.26
CA ASP A 67 -9.30 2.47 -27.68
C ASP A 67 -9.12 1.09 -28.33
N ALA A 68 -8.52 0.14 -27.62
CA ALA A 68 -8.35 -1.23 -28.09
C ALA A 68 -9.69 -1.94 -28.23
N VAL A 69 -10.54 -1.89 -27.21
CA VAL A 69 -11.90 -2.49 -27.19
C VAL A 69 -12.76 -1.91 -28.31
N GLY A 70 -12.82 -0.59 -28.45
CA GLY A 70 -13.58 0.07 -29.50
C GLY A 70 -13.15 -0.39 -30.89
N SER A 71 -11.84 -0.51 -31.12
CA SER A 71 -11.31 -1.00 -32.39
C SER A 71 -11.63 -2.46 -32.67
N VAL A 72 -11.64 -3.35 -31.67
CA VAL A 72 -11.96 -4.78 -31.83
C VAL A 72 -13.46 -5.00 -31.98
N ALA A 73 -14.28 -4.27 -31.25
CA ALA A 73 -15.73 -4.34 -31.30
C ALA A 73 -16.31 -3.59 -32.53
N GLY A 74 -15.53 -2.74 -33.19
CA GLY A 74 -16.00 -1.94 -34.35
C GLY A 74 -16.87 -0.75 -33.92
N VAL A 75 -16.67 -0.21 -32.71
CA VAL A 75 -17.44 0.92 -32.17
C VAL A 75 -16.52 2.08 -31.76
N PRO A 76 -17.03 3.33 -31.78
CA PRO A 76 -16.28 4.48 -31.25
C PRO A 76 -15.97 4.32 -29.75
N LYS A 77 -14.86 4.93 -29.29
CA LYS A 77 -14.45 4.93 -27.88
C LYS A 77 -15.54 5.46 -26.93
N GLU A 78 -16.29 6.46 -27.37
CA GLU A 78 -17.37 7.07 -26.61
C GLU A 78 -18.46 6.05 -26.25
N GLN A 79 -18.78 5.12 -27.17
CA GLN A 79 -19.74 4.02 -26.90
C GLN A 79 -19.17 3.01 -25.90
N VAL A 80 -17.84 2.75 -25.91
CA VAL A 80 -17.19 1.92 -24.90
C VAL A 80 -17.33 2.55 -23.52
N VAL A 81 -17.05 3.86 -23.41
CA VAL A 81 -17.17 4.62 -22.15
C VAL A 81 -18.63 4.64 -21.65
N GLU A 82 -19.60 4.89 -22.55
CA GLU A 82 -21.03 4.86 -22.22
C GLU A 82 -21.45 3.48 -21.68
N LYS A 83 -20.98 2.41 -22.33
CA LYS A 83 -21.25 1.04 -21.90
C LYS A 83 -20.68 0.76 -20.50
N ILE A 84 -19.43 1.17 -20.25
CA ILE A 84 -18.79 1.04 -18.92
C ILE A 84 -19.56 1.82 -17.86
N ASN A 85 -19.96 3.05 -18.14
CA ASN A 85 -20.76 3.85 -17.22
C ASN A 85 -22.12 3.23 -16.89
N ARG A 86 -22.74 2.53 -17.86
CA ARG A 86 -24.02 1.84 -17.67
C ARG A 86 -23.88 0.56 -16.85
N THR A 87 -22.84 -0.25 -17.11
CA THR A 87 -22.62 -1.51 -16.39
C THR A 87 -21.96 -1.33 -15.03
N GLY A 88 -21.23 -0.22 -14.83
CA GLY A 88 -20.39 -0.01 -13.65
C GLY A 88 -19.14 -0.90 -13.59
N ASP A 89 -18.88 -1.70 -14.65
CA ASP A 89 -17.77 -2.64 -14.71
C ASP A 89 -17.17 -2.74 -16.11
N VAL A 90 -15.85 -2.54 -16.19
CA VAL A 90 -15.13 -2.58 -17.47
C VAL A 90 -15.19 -3.96 -18.14
N GLY A 91 -15.07 -5.02 -17.35
CA GLY A 91 -15.09 -6.40 -17.85
C GLY A 91 -16.44 -6.77 -18.45
N GLN A 92 -17.55 -6.47 -17.76
CA GLN A 92 -18.90 -6.71 -18.28
C GLN A 92 -19.17 -5.91 -19.57
N ALA A 93 -18.73 -4.65 -19.60
CA ALA A 93 -18.86 -3.83 -20.79
C ALA A 93 -18.10 -4.44 -21.99
N VAL A 94 -16.87 -4.93 -21.76
CA VAL A 94 -16.06 -5.58 -22.79
C VAL A 94 -16.71 -6.88 -23.29
N GLU A 95 -17.21 -7.71 -22.38
CA GLU A 95 -17.93 -8.95 -22.73
C GLU A 95 -19.13 -8.66 -23.64
N GLU A 96 -20.00 -7.71 -23.26
CA GLU A 96 -21.17 -7.33 -24.04
C GLU A 96 -20.80 -6.75 -25.41
N LEU A 97 -19.73 -5.96 -25.51
CA LEU A 97 -19.25 -5.39 -26.76
C LEU A 97 -18.64 -6.45 -27.68
N LEU A 98 -17.91 -7.41 -27.14
CA LEU A 98 -17.32 -8.49 -27.92
C LEU A 98 -18.39 -9.52 -28.38
N ALA A 99 -19.48 -9.69 -27.63
CA ALA A 99 -20.60 -10.58 -28.01
C ALA A 99 -21.34 -10.12 -29.25
N VAL A 100 -21.37 -8.81 -29.55
CA VAL A 100 -22.02 -8.24 -30.74
C VAL A 100 -21.05 -7.89 -31.87
N LYS A 101 -19.82 -8.36 -31.78
CA LYS A 101 -18.73 -8.15 -32.75
C LYS A 101 -19.15 -8.56 -34.15
N SER A 102 -19.13 -7.62 -35.09
CA SER A 102 -19.57 -7.84 -36.50
C SER A 102 -18.51 -8.50 -37.37
N GLN A 103 -17.24 -8.53 -36.97
CA GLN A 103 -16.15 -9.16 -37.71
C GLN A 103 -15.61 -10.36 -36.95
N MET A 104 -15.84 -11.57 -37.46
CA MET A 104 -15.13 -12.76 -37.00
C MET A 104 -13.76 -12.83 -37.70
N THR A 105 -12.70 -13.06 -36.92
CA THR A 105 -11.39 -13.41 -37.48
C THR A 105 -11.48 -14.80 -38.14
N PHE A 106 -10.96 -14.95 -39.36
CA PHE A 106 -10.98 -16.20 -40.11
C PHE A 106 -10.18 -17.34 -39.45
N PHE A 107 -9.28 -17.02 -38.55
CA PHE A 107 -8.52 -17.95 -37.73
C PHE A 107 -8.70 -17.55 -36.27
N HIS A 108 -9.36 -18.39 -35.49
CA HIS A 108 -9.49 -18.26 -34.05
C HIS A 108 -8.51 -19.25 -33.43
N GLU A 109 -7.49 -18.74 -32.77
CA GLU A 109 -6.59 -19.54 -31.92
C GLU A 109 -7.13 -19.47 -30.49
N ASP A 110 -7.38 -20.63 -29.88
CA ASP A 110 -7.74 -20.70 -28.48
C ASP A 110 -6.60 -20.12 -27.63
N LEU A 111 -6.94 -19.23 -26.72
CA LEU A 111 -5.99 -18.63 -25.80
C LEU A 111 -5.67 -19.64 -24.69
N ASP A 112 -4.42 -19.94 -24.48
CA ASP A 112 -3.97 -20.63 -23.28
C ASP A 112 -3.42 -19.65 -22.22
N LEU A 113 -3.44 -20.09 -20.96
CA LEU A 113 -3.11 -19.27 -19.81
C LEU A 113 -1.66 -18.73 -19.85
N VAL A 114 -0.71 -19.56 -20.29
CA VAL A 114 0.72 -19.17 -20.35
C VAL A 114 0.97 -18.24 -21.53
N HIS A 115 0.26 -18.43 -22.66
CA HIS A 115 0.34 -17.53 -23.81
C HIS A 115 -0.21 -16.13 -23.45
N VAL A 116 -1.35 -16.06 -22.76
CA VAL A 116 -1.89 -14.80 -22.24
C VAL A 116 -0.89 -14.10 -21.33
N TYR A 117 -0.34 -14.83 -20.37
CA TYR A 117 0.68 -14.29 -19.47
C TYR A 117 1.91 -13.76 -20.22
N SER A 118 2.48 -14.55 -21.12
CA SER A 118 3.65 -14.16 -21.92
C SER A 118 3.36 -12.91 -22.78
N SER A 119 2.15 -12.81 -23.33
CA SER A 119 1.71 -11.63 -24.07
C SER A 119 1.63 -10.37 -23.18
N LEU A 120 1.09 -10.50 -21.95
CA LEU A 120 1.05 -9.40 -20.99
C LEU A 120 2.45 -8.96 -20.52
N ILE A 121 3.38 -9.91 -20.33
CA ILE A 121 4.78 -9.60 -20.07
C ILE A 121 5.40 -8.84 -21.25
N GLY A 122 5.21 -9.30 -22.48
CA GLY A 122 5.70 -8.62 -23.67
C GLY A 122 5.14 -7.19 -23.83
N ILE A 123 3.89 -6.95 -23.41
CA ILE A 123 3.30 -5.60 -23.36
C ILE A 123 3.99 -4.73 -22.32
N ALA A 124 4.27 -5.28 -21.15
CA ALA A 124 4.95 -4.53 -20.08
C ALA A 124 6.38 -4.11 -20.46
N GLU A 125 7.09 -4.94 -21.22
CA GLU A 125 8.47 -4.71 -21.67
C GLU A 125 8.60 -3.66 -22.78
N GLN A 126 7.49 -3.23 -23.37
CA GLN A 126 7.53 -2.20 -24.38
C GLN A 126 7.74 -0.80 -23.77
N GLU A 127 8.90 -0.22 -24.00
CA GLU A 127 9.29 1.09 -23.50
C GLU A 127 9.68 2.05 -24.63
N GLY A 128 9.71 3.36 -24.34
CA GLY A 128 10.15 4.42 -25.26
C GLY A 128 9.03 5.08 -26.05
N LYS A 129 9.42 5.95 -27.02
CA LYS A 129 8.49 6.88 -27.74
C LYS A 129 7.36 6.22 -28.53
N LYS A 130 7.50 4.95 -28.93
CA LYS A 130 6.48 4.20 -29.71
C LYS A 130 5.71 3.19 -28.88
N SER A 131 6.03 3.03 -27.61
CA SER A 131 5.49 1.98 -26.72
C SER A 131 3.95 1.99 -26.67
N GLN A 132 3.32 3.16 -26.64
CA GLN A 132 1.85 3.25 -26.57
C GLN A 132 1.16 2.64 -27.79
N ARG A 133 1.70 2.85 -28.99
CA ARG A 133 1.16 2.27 -30.21
C ARG A 133 1.35 0.75 -30.26
N GLU A 134 2.52 0.28 -29.85
CA GLU A 134 2.85 -1.15 -29.82
C GLU A 134 2.01 -1.88 -28.76
N LYS A 135 1.86 -1.29 -27.57
CA LYS A 135 0.95 -1.79 -26.52
C LYS A 135 -0.49 -1.86 -27.02
N LEU A 136 -1.00 -0.81 -27.69
CA LEU A 136 -2.33 -0.80 -28.27
C LEU A 136 -2.54 -1.97 -29.26
N LEU A 137 -1.59 -2.21 -30.15
CA LEU A 137 -1.66 -3.30 -31.12
C LEU A 137 -1.65 -4.67 -30.46
N ALA A 138 -0.81 -4.87 -29.43
CA ALA A 138 -0.75 -6.12 -28.68
C ALA A 138 -2.04 -6.40 -27.89
N VAL A 139 -2.62 -5.38 -27.24
CA VAL A 139 -3.92 -5.49 -26.54
C VAL A 139 -5.04 -5.81 -27.53
N ARG A 140 -5.05 -5.15 -28.70
CA ARG A 140 -6.03 -5.44 -29.78
C ARG A 140 -5.91 -6.88 -30.28
N ARG A 141 -4.69 -7.41 -30.42
CA ARG A 141 -4.47 -8.80 -30.84
C ARG A 141 -5.04 -9.79 -29.82
N LEU A 142 -4.77 -9.59 -28.52
CA LEU A 142 -5.32 -10.44 -27.45
C LEU A 142 -6.84 -10.40 -27.41
N LEU A 143 -7.44 -9.21 -27.39
CA LEU A 143 -8.90 -9.04 -27.37
C LEU A 143 -9.56 -9.52 -28.68
N GLY A 144 -8.83 -9.44 -29.80
CA GLY A 144 -9.29 -9.91 -31.09
C GLY A 144 -9.50 -11.43 -31.14
N ASN A 145 -8.67 -12.18 -30.44
CA ASN A 145 -8.71 -13.64 -30.32
C ASN A 145 -9.56 -14.13 -29.13
N ALA A 146 -9.97 -13.23 -28.24
CA ALA A 146 -10.72 -13.61 -27.06
C ALA A 146 -12.21 -13.84 -27.34
N HIS A 147 -12.79 -14.88 -26.73
CA HIS A 147 -14.22 -14.99 -26.56
C HIS A 147 -14.77 -13.90 -25.65
N PRO A 148 -16.05 -13.57 -25.69
CA PRO A 148 -16.63 -12.51 -24.84
C PRO A 148 -16.30 -12.65 -23.35
N LEU A 149 -16.46 -13.85 -22.77
CA LEU A 149 -16.14 -14.12 -21.36
C LEU A 149 -14.63 -13.96 -21.07
N GLU A 150 -13.76 -14.41 -21.98
CA GLU A 150 -12.31 -14.19 -21.87
C GLU A 150 -11.96 -12.71 -21.92
N GLY A 151 -12.62 -11.95 -22.81
CA GLY A 151 -12.47 -10.50 -22.91
C GLY A 151 -12.80 -9.76 -21.61
N ARG A 152 -13.84 -10.23 -20.88
CA ARG A 152 -14.20 -9.73 -19.54
C ARG A 152 -13.02 -9.80 -18.58
N TYR A 153 -12.42 -10.97 -18.42
CA TYR A 153 -11.35 -11.17 -17.46
C TYR A 153 -10.01 -10.65 -17.95
N LEU A 154 -9.72 -10.66 -19.24
CA LEU A 154 -8.55 -9.98 -19.83
C LEU A 154 -8.56 -8.48 -19.52
N ALA A 155 -9.69 -7.81 -19.74
CA ALA A 155 -9.81 -6.37 -19.46
C ALA A 155 -9.59 -6.06 -17.97
N ARG A 156 -10.14 -6.88 -17.08
CA ARG A 156 -9.99 -6.73 -15.62
C ARG A 156 -8.55 -7.01 -15.16
N ILE A 157 -7.88 -8.03 -15.72
CA ILE A 157 -6.46 -8.32 -15.42
C ILE A 157 -5.57 -7.17 -15.90
N MET A 158 -5.79 -6.65 -17.11
CA MET A 158 -5.01 -5.54 -17.66
C MET A 158 -5.12 -4.25 -16.82
N LEU A 159 -6.24 -4.03 -16.15
CA LEU A 159 -6.44 -2.90 -15.23
C LEU A 159 -6.12 -3.25 -13.76
N GLU A 160 -5.67 -4.48 -13.48
CA GLU A 160 -5.42 -4.99 -12.13
C GLU A 160 -6.64 -4.92 -11.20
N GLU A 161 -7.85 -5.05 -11.78
CA GLU A 161 -9.15 -5.00 -11.10
C GLU A 161 -9.99 -6.25 -11.38
N LEU A 162 -9.53 -7.43 -10.97
CA LEU A 162 -10.19 -8.70 -11.29
C LEU A 162 -11.62 -8.84 -10.72
N ARG A 163 -11.87 -8.27 -9.54
CA ARG A 163 -13.19 -8.15 -8.88
C ARG A 163 -13.94 -9.47 -8.63
N ILE A 164 -13.25 -10.55 -8.34
CA ILE A 164 -13.84 -11.86 -8.02
C ILE A 164 -13.92 -12.13 -6.50
N GLY A 165 -13.59 -11.16 -5.66
CA GLY A 165 -13.69 -11.27 -4.20
C GLY A 165 -12.64 -12.15 -3.53
N VAL A 166 -11.67 -12.69 -4.25
CA VAL A 166 -10.62 -13.57 -3.72
C VAL A 166 -9.51 -12.77 -3.08
N GLY A 167 -9.26 -13.01 -1.80
CA GLY A 167 -8.14 -12.44 -1.05
C GLY A 167 -6.96 -13.40 -0.93
N GLU A 168 -5.77 -12.85 -0.63
CA GLU A 168 -4.52 -13.60 -0.47
C GLU A 168 -4.65 -14.75 0.55
N SER A 169 -5.35 -14.52 1.67
CA SER A 169 -5.57 -15.57 2.67
C SER A 169 -6.42 -16.74 2.15
N SER A 170 -7.35 -16.50 1.22
CA SER A 170 -8.14 -17.57 0.60
C SER A 170 -7.29 -18.41 -0.36
N VAL A 171 -6.41 -17.75 -1.11
CA VAL A 171 -5.46 -18.44 -2.01
C VAL A 171 -4.46 -19.28 -1.23
N ARG A 172 -3.92 -18.75 -0.12
CA ARG A 172 -3.05 -19.50 0.80
C ARG A 172 -3.69 -20.79 1.30
N GLU A 173 -4.92 -20.69 1.83
CA GLU A 173 -5.66 -21.86 2.31
C GLU A 173 -6.00 -22.85 1.17
N ALA A 174 -6.28 -22.34 -0.04
CA ALA A 174 -6.53 -23.17 -1.20
C ALA A 174 -5.27 -23.96 -1.62
N ILE A 175 -4.10 -23.34 -1.60
CA ILE A 175 -2.81 -23.99 -1.86
C ILE A 175 -2.55 -25.06 -0.81
N ALA A 176 -2.69 -24.72 0.49
CA ALA A 176 -2.50 -25.67 1.58
C ALA A 176 -3.41 -26.89 1.43
N LYS A 177 -4.69 -26.69 1.13
CA LYS A 177 -5.67 -27.73 0.90
C LYS A 177 -5.38 -28.56 -0.34
N ALA A 178 -5.03 -27.94 -1.46
CA ALA A 178 -4.79 -28.61 -2.75
C ALA A 178 -3.61 -29.59 -2.70
N PHE A 179 -2.56 -29.24 -1.96
CA PHE A 179 -1.32 -30.01 -1.92
C PHE A 179 -1.11 -30.73 -0.57
N GLY A 180 -2.05 -30.64 0.37
CA GLY A 180 -1.97 -31.31 1.66
C GLY A 180 -0.82 -30.83 2.55
N VAL A 181 -0.45 -29.55 2.47
CA VAL A 181 0.61 -28.93 3.26
C VAL A 181 0.04 -28.00 4.32
N ASP A 182 0.83 -27.71 5.36
CA ASP A 182 0.42 -26.78 6.41
C ASP A 182 0.30 -25.33 5.87
N SER A 183 -0.80 -24.67 6.15
CA SER A 183 -1.04 -23.27 5.80
C SER A 183 0.00 -22.31 6.39
N ALA A 184 0.57 -22.63 7.56
CA ALA A 184 1.65 -21.86 8.16
C ALA A 184 2.96 -21.94 7.35
N LEU A 185 3.27 -23.10 6.76
CA LEU A 185 4.42 -23.22 5.84
C LEU A 185 4.21 -22.42 4.56
N VAL A 186 2.99 -22.43 4.00
CA VAL A 186 2.64 -21.61 2.83
C VAL A 186 2.81 -20.13 3.14
N GLU A 187 2.37 -19.69 4.33
CA GLU A 187 2.53 -18.31 4.78
C GLU A 187 4.00 -17.92 4.96
N HIS A 188 4.79 -18.77 5.61
CA HIS A 188 6.22 -18.56 5.79
C HIS A 188 6.96 -18.44 4.44
N ALA A 189 6.68 -19.35 3.52
CA ALA A 189 7.25 -19.30 2.17
C ALA A 189 6.84 -18.00 1.42
N MET A 190 5.57 -17.56 1.57
CA MET A 190 5.12 -16.28 1.00
C MET A 190 5.85 -15.09 1.60
N GLN A 191 6.13 -15.10 2.90
CA GLN A 191 6.89 -14.05 3.56
C GLN A 191 8.32 -13.92 3.00
N ALA A 192 8.98 -15.05 2.70
CA ALA A 192 10.33 -15.07 2.17
C ALA A 192 10.40 -14.76 0.66
N LEU A 193 9.50 -15.33 -0.15
CA LEU A 193 9.52 -15.21 -1.60
C LEU A 193 8.76 -14.00 -2.14
N ASN A 194 7.77 -13.55 -1.41
CA ASN A 194 6.85 -12.47 -1.82
C ASN A 194 6.24 -12.73 -3.22
N ASP A 195 5.93 -14.00 -3.50
CA ASP A 195 5.30 -14.47 -4.74
C ASP A 195 4.49 -15.74 -4.50
N MET A 196 3.17 -15.61 -4.38
CA MET A 196 2.26 -16.72 -4.12
C MET A 196 2.25 -17.76 -5.25
N GLY A 197 2.55 -17.35 -6.49
CA GLY A 197 2.65 -18.26 -7.62
C GLY A 197 3.82 -19.25 -7.46
N GLU A 198 5.00 -18.75 -7.09
CA GLU A 198 6.15 -19.62 -6.81
C GLU A 198 5.95 -20.46 -5.55
N VAL A 199 5.29 -19.91 -4.53
CA VAL A 199 4.91 -20.66 -3.32
C VAL A 199 4.01 -21.85 -3.67
N ALA A 200 3.02 -21.67 -4.55
CA ALA A 200 2.16 -22.77 -5.00
C ALA A 200 2.96 -23.88 -5.72
N LYS A 201 3.96 -23.50 -6.52
CA LYS A 201 4.85 -24.44 -7.20
C LYS A 201 5.71 -25.25 -6.22
N LEU A 202 6.19 -24.60 -5.13
CA LEU A 202 6.90 -25.29 -4.06
C LEU A 202 5.96 -26.19 -3.25
N ALA A 203 4.75 -25.75 -2.93
CA ALA A 203 3.75 -26.54 -2.24
C ALA A 203 3.41 -27.83 -2.98
N LYS A 204 3.33 -27.79 -4.32
CA LYS A 204 3.16 -28.97 -5.18
C LYS A 204 4.29 -30.00 -5.02
N ARG A 205 5.51 -29.54 -4.68
CA ARG A 205 6.69 -30.40 -4.44
C ARG A 205 6.72 -30.97 -3.01
N GLY A 206 5.94 -30.43 -2.10
CA GLY A 206 5.79 -30.90 -0.73
C GLY A 206 6.34 -29.96 0.34
N PRO A 207 6.18 -30.32 1.62
CA PRO A 207 6.50 -29.47 2.77
C PRO A 207 8.00 -29.11 2.87
N ASP A 208 8.89 -30.03 2.49
CA ASP A 208 10.34 -29.80 2.55
C ASP A 208 10.74 -28.65 1.63
N ALA A 209 10.17 -28.57 0.42
CA ALA A 209 10.43 -27.47 -0.52
C ALA A 209 9.92 -26.12 -0.02
N LEU A 210 8.83 -26.10 0.76
CA LEU A 210 8.32 -24.89 1.42
C LEU A 210 9.16 -24.46 2.62
N SER A 211 9.81 -25.41 3.30
CA SER A 211 10.67 -25.12 4.45
C SER A 211 12.06 -24.62 4.05
N ASP A 212 12.53 -24.99 2.86
CA ASP A 212 13.86 -24.61 2.33
C ASP A 212 13.82 -23.32 1.50
N VAL A 213 12.98 -22.36 1.88
CA VAL A 213 12.90 -21.08 1.20
C VAL A 213 13.80 -20.03 1.83
N HIS A 214 14.46 -19.25 0.99
CA HIS A 214 15.38 -18.21 1.40
C HIS A 214 15.04 -16.86 0.75
N ILE A 215 15.27 -15.80 1.50
CA ILE A 215 15.22 -14.44 0.94
C ILE A 215 16.35 -14.27 -0.07
N THR A 216 16.04 -13.70 -1.21
CA THR A 216 16.99 -13.48 -2.29
C THR A 216 17.26 -11.98 -2.47
N PRO A 217 18.53 -11.52 -2.52
CA PRO A 217 18.84 -10.15 -2.87
C PRO A 217 18.18 -9.72 -4.19
N PHE A 218 17.66 -8.49 -4.21
CA PHE A 218 16.89 -7.88 -5.29
C PHE A 218 15.46 -8.39 -5.47
N HIS A 219 14.99 -9.29 -4.58
CA HIS A 219 13.58 -9.63 -4.41
C HIS A 219 13.11 -9.07 -3.06
N PRO A 220 12.58 -7.84 -3.00
CA PRO A 220 12.20 -7.22 -1.74
C PRO A 220 11.03 -7.95 -1.09
N VAL A 221 11.11 -8.10 0.23
CA VAL A 221 10.04 -8.67 1.04
C VAL A 221 9.17 -7.56 1.63
N ARG A 222 7.92 -7.87 1.93
CA ARG A 222 7.02 -6.90 2.58
C ARG A 222 7.59 -6.49 3.93
N MET A 223 7.54 -5.20 4.21
CA MET A 223 8.07 -4.68 5.47
C MET A 223 7.13 -4.99 6.63
N MET A 224 7.69 -5.47 7.75
CA MET A 224 6.95 -5.67 9.00
C MET A 224 6.35 -4.35 9.50
N LEU A 225 5.13 -4.38 10.03
CA LEU A 225 4.37 -3.20 10.42
C LEU A 225 4.21 -3.13 11.94
N ALA A 226 4.20 -1.91 12.48
CA ALA A 226 3.92 -1.64 13.89
C ALA A 226 2.45 -1.28 14.12
N GLN A 227 1.91 -1.66 15.27
CA GLN A 227 0.64 -1.14 15.79
C GLN A 227 0.88 -0.05 16.85
N GLN A 228 -0.17 0.64 17.25
CA GLN A 228 -0.12 1.57 18.38
C GLN A 228 -0.25 0.81 19.69
N GLY A 229 0.40 1.25 20.74
CA GLY A 229 0.33 0.63 22.06
C GLY A 229 0.92 1.52 23.15
N SER A 230 1.18 0.96 24.32
CA SER A 230 1.78 1.67 25.47
C SER A 230 3.08 1.04 25.94
N ILE A 231 3.96 1.84 26.52
CA ILE A 231 5.24 1.39 27.12
C ILE A 231 4.96 0.41 28.26
N ALA A 232 4.02 0.76 29.14
CA ALA A 232 3.70 -0.03 30.33
C ALA A 232 3.20 -1.44 29.97
N ASP A 233 2.31 -1.55 28.97
CA ASP A 233 1.80 -2.85 28.53
C ASP A 233 2.90 -3.72 27.93
N MET A 234 3.78 -3.15 27.14
CA MET A 234 4.90 -3.87 26.54
C MET A 234 5.89 -4.40 27.60
N ILE A 235 6.25 -3.59 28.60
CA ILE A 235 7.10 -4.03 29.70
C ILE A 235 6.40 -5.11 30.52
N LYS A 236 5.11 -4.94 30.82
CA LYS A 236 4.31 -5.94 31.56
C LYS A 236 4.24 -7.29 30.84
N GLU A 237 4.07 -7.29 29.50
CA GLU A 237 3.92 -8.50 28.71
C GLU A 237 5.25 -9.20 28.42
N HIS A 238 6.33 -8.42 28.16
CA HIS A 238 7.59 -8.94 27.63
C HIS A 238 8.78 -8.75 28.58
N GLY A 239 8.66 -7.94 29.62
CA GLY A 239 9.75 -7.58 30.52
C GLY A 239 10.70 -6.57 29.86
N GLU A 240 11.78 -7.06 29.26
CA GLU A 240 12.75 -6.22 28.56
C GLU A 240 12.30 -5.92 27.13
N ILE A 241 12.39 -4.64 26.73
CA ILE A 241 12.02 -4.14 25.40
C ILE A 241 13.11 -3.27 24.80
N ALA A 242 13.21 -3.27 23.47
CA ALA A 242 14.12 -2.40 22.73
C ALA A 242 13.36 -1.16 22.22
N ALA A 243 13.88 0.03 22.53
CA ALA A 243 13.36 1.31 22.08
C ALA A 243 14.31 1.98 21.10
N GLU A 244 13.79 2.47 20.00
CA GLU A 244 14.50 3.20 18.95
C GLU A 244 13.71 4.46 18.58
N TYR A 245 14.36 5.45 17.97
CA TYR A 245 13.66 6.63 17.47
C TYR A 245 12.68 6.24 16.35
N LYS A 246 11.50 6.82 16.41
CA LYS A 246 10.56 6.75 15.28
C LYS A 246 10.80 7.96 14.39
N TYR A 247 11.57 7.74 13.35
CA TYR A 247 11.91 8.75 12.37
C TYR A 247 10.69 9.21 11.56
N ASP A 248 10.62 10.49 11.21
CA ASP A 248 9.65 11.03 10.23
C ASP A 248 10.29 11.06 8.83
N GLY A 249 10.45 9.89 8.27
CA GLY A 249 11.17 9.67 7.04
C GLY A 249 10.44 8.77 6.06
N SER A 250 11.19 8.23 5.10
CA SER A 250 10.71 7.22 4.18
C SER A 250 11.42 5.90 4.44
N ARG A 251 10.64 4.87 4.77
CA ARG A 251 11.17 3.54 4.99
C ARG A 251 11.72 2.95 3.72
N PHE A 252 12.87 2.32 3.82
CA PHE A 252 13.54 1.66 2.72
C PHE A 252 13.98 0.24 3.08
N GLN A 253 14.14 -0.58 2.05
CA GLN A 253 14.84 -1.85 2.11
C GLN A 253 16.03 -1.77 1.16
N PHE A 254 17.25 -1.88 1.69
CA PHE A 254 18.49 -1.82 0.92
C PHE A 254 19.01 -3.22 0.66
N HIS A 255 19.23 -3.56 -0.60
CA HIS A 255 19.79 -4.82 -1.05
C HIS A 255 21.15 -4.61 -1.68
N LYS A 256 22.16 -5.34 -1.20
CA LYS A 256 23.51 -5.36 -1.75
C LYS A 256 23.95 -6.80 -2.03
N LYS A 257 24.52 -7.01 -3.21
CA LYS A 257 25.21 -8.24 -3.58
C LYS A 257 26.44 -7.90 -4.43
N GLY A 258 27.64 -8.15 -3.89
CA GLY A 258 28.88 -7.68 -4.48
C GLY A 258 28.90 -6.18 -4.68
N ASN A 259 29.14 -5.72 -5.91
CA ASN A 259 29.15 -4.31 -6.29
C ASN A 259 27.77 -3.75 -6.70
N TRP A 260 26.72 -4.56 -6.66
CA TRP A 260 25.38 -4.17 -7.05
C TRP A 260 24.55 -3.84 -5.82
N ALA A 261 23.82 -2.72 -5.89
CA ALA A 261 22.89 -2.35 -4.86
C ALA A 261 21.58 -1.81 -5.45
N ARG A 262 20.50 -2.01 -4.70
CA ARG A 262 19.18 -1.41 -4.97
C ARG A 262 18.53 -0.96 -3.67
N LEU A 263 17.70 0.06 -3.79
CA LEU A 263 16.89 0.62 -2.72
C LEU A 263 15.41 0.51 -3.09
N TYR A 264 14.64 -0.10 -2.20
CA TYR A 264 13.20 -0.27 -2.38
C TYR A 264 12.42 0.54 -1.37
N SER A 265 11.36 1.20 -1.83
CA SER A 265 10.44 1.95 -0.96
C SER A 265 9.55 1.00 -0.14
N ARG A 266 8.77 1.57 0.80
CA ARG A 266 7.75 0.81 1.56
C ARG A 266 6.74 0.07 0.68
N ARG A 267 6.52 0.53 -0.55
CA ARG A 267 5.65 -0.12 -1.55
C ARG A 267 6.39 -1.10 -2.44
N LEU A 268 7.63 -1.41 -2.11
CA LEU A 268 8.54 -2.27 -2.87
C LEU A 268 8.87 -1.73 -4.28
N GLU A 269 8.68 -0.43 -4.51
CA GLU A 269 9.09 0.21 -5.74
C GLU A 269 10.61 0.46 -5.71
N ASP A 270 11.30 0.17 -6.81
CA ASP A 270 12.73 0.48 -6.97
C ASP A 270 12.93 2.01 -7.02
N VAL A 271 13.58 2.55 -6.01
CA VAL A 271 13.87 3.99 -5.85
C VAL A 271 15.36 4.31 -5.92
N THR A 272 16.17 3.36 -6.39
CA THR A 272 17.64 3.46 -6.49
C THR A 272 18.07 4.73 -7.21
N ALA A 273 17.46 5.03 -8.36
CA ALA A 273 17.79 6.22 -9.16
C ALA A 273 17.42 7.55 -8.50
N ALA A 274 16.47 7.54 -7.55
CA ALA A 274 16.03 8.76 -6.85
C ALA A 274 16.94 9.15 -5.67
N LEU A 275 17.68 8.19 -5.11
CA LEU A 275 18.50 8.35 -3.90
C LEU A 275 19.94 7.80 -4.08
N PRO A 276 20.71 8.27 -5.08
CA PRO A 276 22.05 7.77 -5.35
C PRO A 276 23.04 8.06 -4.20
N ASP A 277 22.84 9.16 -3.48
CA ASP A 277 23.58 9.54 -2.27
C ASP A 277 23.38 8.52 -1.13
N VAL A 278 22.14 8.10 -0.87
CA VAL A 278 21.83 7.06 0.13
C VAL A 278 22.43 5.70 -0.26
N ILE A 279 22.39 5.35 -1.55
CA ILE A 279 23.05 4.14 -2.06
C ILE A 279 24.56 4.19 -1.76
N GLN A 280 25.22 5.30 -2.06
CA GLN A 280 26.66 5.47 -1.81
C GLN A 280 26.99 5.37 -0.31
N GLN A 281 26.20 6.01 0.54
CA GLN A 281 26.35 5.95 2.00
C GLN A 281 26.23 4.51 2.52
N LEU A 282 25.19 3.77 2.09
CA LEU A 282 24.97 2.39 2.54
C LEU A 282 25.97 1.39 1.94
N MET A 283 26.43 1.62 0.69
CA MET A 283 27.50 0.83 0.09
C MET A 283 28.82 0.96 0.86
N SER A 284 29.11 2.16 1.39
CA SER A 284 30.31 2.40 2.21
C SER A 284 30.19 1.90 3.65
N ALA A 285 28.96 1.67 4.13
CA ALA A 285 28.69 1.23 5.49
C ALA A 285 28.91 -0.27 5.73
N THR A 286 28.95 -1.09 4.66
CA THR A 286 29.15 -2.54 4.77
C THR A 286 29.84 -3.14 3.54
N GLU A 287 30.74 -4.10 3.75
CA GLU A 287 31.35 -4.89 2.69
C GLU A 287 30.57 -6.18 2.37
N HIS A 288 29.64 -6.58 3.23
CA HIS A 288 28.87 -7.80 3.14
C HIS A 288 27.72 -7.75 2.12
N ASP A 289 27.27 -8.92 1.68
CA ASP A 289 26.03 -9.07 0.93
C ASP A 289 24.86 -9.03 1.92
N VAL A 290 24.01 -8.00 1.84
CA VAL A 290 23.00 -7.74 2.88
C VAL A 290 21.64 -7.32 2.31
N ILE A 291 20.59 -7.58 3.11
CA ILE A 291 19.31 -6.91 3.01
C ILE A 291 19.07 -6.19 4.33
N LEU A 292 19.03 -4.86 4.28
CA LEU A 292 18.84 -3.98 5.43
C LEU A 292 17.48 -3.30 5.39
N ASP A 293 16.85 -3.14 6.56
CA ASP A 293 15.62 -2.37 6.73
C ASP A 293 15.97 -1.07 7.51
N GLY A 294 15.51 0.06 7.01
CA GLY A 294 15.88 1.36 7.58
C GLY A 294 14.87 2.46 7.22
N GLU A 295 15.14 3.65 7.75
CA GLU A 295 14.39 4.86 7.44
C GLU A 295 15.35 5.93 6.94
N VAL A 296 15.06 6.57 5.81
CA VAL A 296 15.81 7.72 5.32
C VAL A 296 15.09 9.00 5.73
N ILE A 297 15.82 9.93 6.36
CA ILE A 297 15.33 11.25 6.74
C ILE A 297 16.05 12.35 5.97
N ALA A 298 15.38 13.46 5.77
CA ALA A 298 15.98 14.67 5.25
C ALA A 298 16.55 15.48 6.42
N ILE A 299 17.79 15.96 6.28
CA ILE A 299 18.47 16.79 7.28
C ILE A 299 18.87 18.12 6.63
N LYS A 300 18.69 19.19 7.37
CA LYS A 300 19.22 20.52 7.04
C LYS A 300 19.79 21.16 8.31
N ASP A 301 21.00 21.67 8.20
CA ASP A 301 21.72 22.31 9.33
C ASP A 301 21.75 21.41 10.60
N GLY A 302 21.94 20.09 10.39
CA GLY A 302 22.01 19.08 11.45
C GLY A 302 20.67 18.69 12.07
N LYS A 303 19.52 19.16 11.56
CA LYS A 303 18.18 18.89 12.12
C LYS A 303 17.30 18.13 11.13
N PRO A 304 16.46 17.19 11.62
CA PRO A 304 15.47 16.52 10.79
C PRO A 304 14.49 17.53 10.16
N MET A 305 14.17 17.30 8.89
CA MET A 305 13.15 18.04 8.17
C MET A 305 11.84 17.22 8.11
N PRO A 306 10.68 17.87 7.95
CA PRO A 306 9.41 17.16 7.78
C PRO A 306 9.44 16.20 6.58
N PHE A 307 8.68 15.11 6.68
CA PHE A 307 8.53 14.07 5.63
C PHE A 307 8.28 14.62 4.21
N GLN A 308 7.60 15.76 4.08
CA GLN A 308 7.38 16.40 2.78
C GLN A 308 8.69 16.74 2.04
N SER A 309 9.76 17.02 2.76
CA SER A 309 11.09 17.29 2.17
C SER A 309 11.68 16.01 1.56
N VAL A 310 11.46 14.87 2.20
CA VAL A 310 11.81 13.54 1.66
C VAL A 310 11.01 13.25 0.41
N LEU A 311 9.68 13.47 0.41
CA LEU A 311 8.82 13.23 -0.75
C LEU A 311 9.21 14.07 -1.98
N ARG A 312 9.70 15.29 -1.78
CA ARG A 312 10.16 16.14 -2.88
C ARG A 312 11.34 15.50 -3.61
N ARG A 313 12.24 14.80 -2.92
CA ARG A 313 13.35 14.05 -3.52
C ARG A 313 12.84 12.84 -4.30
N PHE A 314 11.96 12.03 -3.74
CA PHE A 314 11.40 10.84 -4.40
C PHE A 314 10.62 11.13 -5.69
N ARG A 315 9.99 12.30 -5.80
CA ARG A 315 9.18 12.69 -6.98
C ARG A 315 9.98 13.30 -8.12
N ARG A 316 11.21 13.74 -7.89
CA ARG A 316 12.06 14.34 -8.93
C ARG A 316 12.71 13.25 -9.78
N ARG A 317 12.37 13.25 -11.07
CA ARG A 317 13.01 12.38 -12.08
C ARG A 317 14.10 13.11 -12.89
N HIS A 318 14.17 14.45 -12.77
CA HIS A 318 15.12 15.33 -13.42
C HIS A 318 15.73 16.29 -12.38
N ASP A 319 16.93 16.81 -12.63
CA ASP A 319 17.66 17.75 -11.77
C ASP A 319 17.99 17.22 -10.36
N ILE A 320 18.37 15.92 -10.30
CA ILE A 320 18.73 15.24 -9.04
C ILE A 320 19.95 15.89 -8.39
N ALA A 321 20.95 16.35 -9.16
CA ALA A 321 22.17 16.95 -8.65
C ALA A 321 21.92 18.26 -7.88
N GLU A 322 21.10 19.18 -8.41
CA GLU A 322 20.73 20.42 -7.71
C GLU A 322 19.94 20.16 -6.42
N ALA A 323 19.15 19.10 -6.42
CA ALA A 323 18.38 18.71 -5.24
C ALA A 323 19.26 18.04 -4.15
N GLN A 324 20.39 17.45 -4.50
CA GLN A 324 21.37 16.89 -3.56
C GLN A 324 22.09 17.97 -2.75
N GLU A 325 22.41 19.11 -3.37
CA GLU A 325 23.07 20.23 -2.69
C GLU A 325 22.16 20.95 -1.68
N ALA A 326 20.84 20.84 -1.85
CA ALA A 326 19.89 21.60 -1.04
C ALA A 326 19.43 20.88 0.23
N ILE A 327 19.41 19.54 0.24
CA ILE A 327 18.86 18.73 1.36
C ILE A 327 19.66 17.42 1.47
N GLU A 328 20.32 17.22 2.59
CA GLU A 328 21.03 15.97 2.89
C GLU A 328 20.03 14.86 3.24
N MET A 329 20.23 13.68 2.65
CA MET A 329 19.44 12.48 2.94
C MET A 329 20.29 11.51 3.75
N VAL A 330 19.83 11.17 4.97
CA VAL A 330 20.58 10.32 5.91
C VAL A 330 19.80 9.04 6.20
N PRO A 331 20.34 7.86 5.88
CA PRO A 331 19.73 6.59 6.25
C PRO A 331 19.93 6.29 7.75
N ASN A 332 18.95 5.59 8.34
CA ASN A 332 19.00 5.07 9.70
C ASN A 332 18.62 3.60 9.65
N VAL A 333 19.59 2.71 9.76
CA VAL A 333 19.40 1.26 9.63
C VAL A 333 19.05 0.67 11.00
N PHE A 334 17.97 -0.09 11.06
CA PHE A 334 17.47 -0.64 12.32
C PHE A 334 17.23 -2.17 12.31
N ASP A 335 17.31 -2.84 11.17
CA ASP A 335 17.18 -4.30 11.08
C ASP A 335 17.97 -4.87 9.89
N ILE A 336 18.29 -6.17 9.96
CA ILE A 336 18.94 -6.93 8.90
C ILE A 336 18.16 -8.23 8.66
N LEU A 337 17.85 -8.51 7.40
CA LEU A 337 17.01 -9.63 7.00
C LEU A 337 17.77 -10.74 6.30
N TYR A 338 18.94 -10.41 5.76
CA TYR A 338 19.82 -11.33 5.01
C TYR A 338 21.27 -10.90 5.18
N LEU A 339 22.16 -11.90 5.32
CA LEU A 339 23.62 -11.70 5.43
C LEU A 339 24.34 -12.87 4.75
N ASP A 340 25.14 -12.59 3.72
CA ASP A 340 26.09 -13.53 3.05
C ASP A 340 25.53 -14.93 2.75
N GLY A 341 24.29 -15.02 2.29
CA GLY A 341 23.61 -16.29 1.98
C GLY A 341 22.64 -16.77 3.06
N GLU A 342 22.70 -16.20 4.27
CA GLU A 342 21.83 -16.58 5.38
C GLU A 342 20.56 -15.70 5.46
N THR A 343 19.38 -16.32 5.48
CA THR A 343 18.12 -15.67 5.79
C THR A 343 17.98 -15.48 7.30
N LEU A 344 17.67 -14.27 7.76
CA LEU A 344 17.69 -13.91 9.19
C LEU A 344 16.30 -13.62 9.78
N ILE A 345 15.23 -13.66 8.98
CA ILE A 345 13.89 -13.25 9.45
C ILE A 345 13.38 -14.07 10.63
N ASP A 346 13.76 -15.34 10.74
CA ASP A 346 13.34 -16.24 11.80
C ASP A 346 14.14 -16.06 13.10
N LEU A 347 15.29 -15.39 13.03
CA LEU A 347 16.07 -15.09 14.23
C LEU A 347 15.33 -14.07 15.12
N PRO A 348 15.49 -14.19 16.45
CA PRO A 348 15.07 -13.14 17.37
C PRO A 348 15.65 -11.77 17.01
N PHE A 349 14.90 -10.70 17.22
CA PHE A 349 15.33 -9.33 16.92
C PHE A 349 16.69 -8.97 17.57
N ALA A 350 16.92 -9.38 18.80
CA ALA A 350 18.22 -9.20 19.46
C ALA A 350 19.37 -9.89 18.72
N GLY A 351 19.13 -11.07 18.15
CA GLY A 351 20.12 -11.80 17.33
C GLY A 351 20.40 -11.07 16.01
N ARG A 352 19.34 -10.60 15.33
CA ARG A 352 19.48 -9.80 14.11
C ARG A 352 20.24 -8.49 14.39
N ARG A 353 19.89 -7.79 15.48
CA ARG A 353 20.57 -6.56 15.89
C ARG A 353 22.07 -6.78 16.13
N LYS A 354 22.45 -7.84 16.81
CA LYS A 354 23.86 -8.20 17.03
C LYS A 354 24.59 -8.45 15.71
N LYS A 355 23.96 -9.16 14.74
CA LYS A 355 24.53 -9.35 13.40
C LYS A 355 24.65 -8.02 12.66
N LEU A 356 23.63 -7.16 12.72
CA LEU A 356 23.63 -5.84 12.11
C LEU A 356 24.79 -4.98 12.60
N GLU A 357 25.00 -4.90 13.91
CA GLU A 357 26.09 -4.15 14.54
C GLU A 357 27.49 -4.71 14.19
N GLY A 358 27.56 -5.99 13.87
CA GLY A 358 28.81 -6.62 13.45
C GLY A 358 29.21 -6.36 12.00
N VAL A 359 28.27 -5.96 11.13
CA VAL A 359 28.51 -5.85 9.69
C VAL A 359 28.24 -4.47 9.09
N VAL A 360 27.54 -3.58 9.83
CA VAL A 360 27.26 -2.21 9.43
C VAL A 360 27.98 -1.24 10.34
N THR A 361 28.89 -0.45 9.80
CA THR A 361 29.79 0.41 10.57
C THR A 361 29.26 1.84 10.81
N MET A 362 28.30 2.29 10.01
CA MET A 362 27.72 3.64 10.06
C MET A 362 26.20 3.59 9.86
N TYR A 363 25.51 4.66 10.24
CA TYR A 363 24.08 4.84 10.03
C TYR A 363 23.17 3.86 10.81
N LEU A 364 23.69 3.27 11.87
CA LEU A 364 22.86 2.45 12.77
C LEU A 364 21.92 3.34 13.58
N ALA A 365 20.64 2.98 13.60
CA ALA A 365 19.66 3.61 14.48
C ALA A 365 20.07 3.38 15.95
N PRO A 366 20.17 4.43 16.80
CA PRO A 366 20.40 4.27 18.23
C PRO A 366 19.30 3.42 18.88
N GLN A 367 19.70 2.53 19.80
CA GLN A 367 18.80 1.62 20.49
C GLN A 367 19.09 1.61 22.00
N LEU A 368 18.03 1.61 22.81
CA LEU A 368 18.09 1.28 24.22
C LEU A 368 17.29 0.00 24.49
N VAL A 369 17.88 -0.95 25.20
CA VAL A 369 17.19 -2.14 25.70
C VAL A 369 17.02 -1.99 27.21
N SER A 370 15.78 -2.05 27.72
CA SER A 370 15.49 -1.85 29.13
C SER A 370 14.14 -2.47 29.53
N SER A 371 14.03 -2.84 30.80
CA SER A 371 12.78 -3.17 31.49
C SER A 371 12.26 -2.02 32.35
N GLU A 372 12.99 -0.90 32.43
CA GLU A 372 12.63 0.25 33.25
C GLU A 372 11.82 1.27 32.43
N GLN A 373 10.57 1.48 32.80
CA GLN A 373 9.67 2.42 32.10
C GLN A 373 10.27 3.83 32.02
N ALA A 374 10.83 4.34 33.11
CA ALA A 374 11.43 5.67 33.16
C ALA A 374 12.63 5.84 32.19
N ALA A 375 13.38 4.77 31.90
CA ALA A 375 14.47 4.82 30.94
C ALA A 375 13.92 4.91 29.50
N ILE A 376 12.83 4.19 29.19
CA ILE A 376 12.17 4.24 27.89
C ILE A 376 11.48 5.59 27.68
N GLU A 377 10.85 6.17 28.71
CA GLU A 377 10.24 7.50 28.65
C GLU A 377 11.28 8.59 28.37
N LYS A 378 12.48 8.50 28.93
CA LYS A 378 13.58 9.44 28.61
C LYS A 378 13.99 9.38 27.14
N ILE A 379 14.02 8.19 26.53
CA ILE A 379 14.28 8.06 25.08
C ILE A 379 13.13 8.65 24.26
N TYR A 380 11.89 8.47 24.71
CA TYR A 380 10.73 9.06 24.07
C TYR A 380 10.83 10.60 24.07
N ASP A 381 11.13 11.20 25.22
CA ASP A 381 11.29 12.65 25.33
C ASP A 381 12.49 13.15 24.50
N ALA A 382 13.60 12.42 24.49
CA ALA A 382 14.76 12.73 23.66
C ALA A 382 14.44 12.64 22.16
N ALA A 383 13.63 11.67 21.72
CA ALA A 383 13.20 11.55 20.34
C ALA A 383 12.34 12.75 19.90
N LEU A 384 11.40 13.19 20.76
CA LEU A 384 10.57 14.37 20.48
C LEU A 384 11.41 15.66 20.46
N ALA A 385 12.34 15.82 21.41
CA ALA A 385 13.26 16.94 21.46
C ALA A 385 14.19 17.01 20.23
N ALA A 386 14.56 15.86 19.67
CA ALA A 386 15.32 15.76 18.43
C ALA A 386 14.47 15.97 17.15
N GLY A 387 13.16 16.19 17.27
CA GLY A 387 12.25 16.42 16.13
C GLY A 387 11.75 15.15 15.45
N HIS A 388 11.82 13.99 16.11
CA HIS A 388 11.28 12.74 15.61
C HIS A 388 9.82 12.54 16.04
N GLU A 389 9.08 11.60 15.39
CA GLU A 389 7.66 11.35 15.68
C GLU A 389 7.38 10.68 17.04
N GLY A 390 8.38 10.24 17.77
CA GLY A 390 8.29 9.45 18.99
C GLY A 390 9.26 8.28 18.97
N ILE A 391 8.85 7.11 19.48
CA ILE A 391 9.67 5.90 19.49
C ILE A 391 8.98 4.68 18.88
N MET A 392 9.81 3.74 18.45
CA MET A 392 9.45 2.36 18.11
C MET A 392 9.91 1.45 19.24
N ILE A 393 9.00 0.63 19.75
CA ILE A 393 9.30 -0.44 20.69
C ILE A 393 9.27 -1.76 19.94
N LYS A 394 10.30 -2.58 20.15
CA LYS A 394 10.46 -3.90 19.54
C LYS A 394 10.71 -4.96 20.61
N VAL A 395 10.09 -6.11 20.48
CA VAL A 395 10.29 -7.26 21.38
C VAL A 395 11.59 -7.97 21.01
N PRO A 396 12.59 -8.06 21.91
CA PRO A 396 13.91 -8.63 21.59
C PRO A 396 13.87 -10.09 21.13
N SER A 397 12.91 -10.88 21.61
CA SER A 397 12.74 -12.30 21.25
C SER A 397 11.94 -12.54 19.97
N SER A 398 11.39 -11.50 19.32
CA SER A 398 10.49 -11.66 18.19
C SER A 398 11.20 -11.88 16.86
N PRO A 399 10.67 -12.74 15.98
CA PRO A 399 11.12 -12.84 14.59
C PRO A 399 10.69 -11.58 13.78
N TYR A 400 11.22 -11.43 12.59
CA TYR A 400 10.72 -10.48 11.61
C TYR A 400 9.59 -11.15 10.80
N THR A 401 8.39 -10.57 10.81
CA THR A 401 7.21 -11.11 10.13
C THR A 401 6.83 -10.21 8.94
N PRO A 402 7.32 -10.50 7.73
CA PRO A 402 7.09 -9.68 6.56
C PRO A 402 5.60 -9.43 6.28
N GLY A 403 5.24 -8.16 6.07
CA GLY A 403 3.87 -7.74 5.74
C GLY A 403 2.86 -7.76 6.89
N GLN A 404 3.20 -8.37 8.01
CA GLN A 404 2.28 -8.48 9.14
C GLN A 404 2.33 -7.26 10.07
N ARG A 405 1.18 -6.95 10.67
CA ARG A 405 1.04 -5.97 11.75
C ARG A 405 0.80 -6.74 13.04
N GLY A 406 1.88 -7.15 13.68
CA GLY A 406 1.84 -7.87 14.95
C GLY A 406 2.02 -6.95 16.17
N LYS A 407 1.90 -7.56 17.35
CA LYS A 407 2.15 -6.90 18.64
C LYS A 407 3.64 -6.75 18.99
N ASN A 408 4.53 -7.36 18.20
CA ASN A 408 5.97 -7.37 18.47
C ASN A 408 6.66 -6.04 18.17
N TRP A 409 6.06 -5.20 17.32
CA TRP A 409 6.50 -3.85 17.03
C TRP A 409 5.38 -2.86 17.35
N ILE A 410 5.66 -1.92 18.26
CA ILE A 410 4.72 -0.91 18.73
C ILE A 410 5.30 0.46 18.45
N LYS A 411 4.46 1.38 18.00
CA LYS A 411 4.79 2.80 17.86
C LYS A 411 4.15 3.60 19.00
N ILE A 412 4.97 4.42 19.67
CA ILE A 412 4.54 5.38 20.67
C ILE A 412 4.71 6.77 20.06
N LYS A 413 3.63 7.51 19.99
CA LYS A 413 3.58 8.89 19.49
C LYS A 413 2.89 9.77 20.52
N PRO A 414 3.08 11.11 20.48
CA PRO A 414 2.26 12.03 21.26
C PRO A 414 0.77 11.81 20.99
N GLU A 415 -0.05 12.13 21.96
CA GLU A 415 -1.49 12.21 21.73
C GLU A 415 -1.77 13.16 20.57
N VAL A 416 -2.72 12.77 19.73
CA VAL A 416 -3.05 13.56 18.53
C VAL A 416 -3.83 14.78 18.99
N ASP A 417 -3.43 15.96 18.56
CA ASP A 417 -4.26 17.15 18.72
C ASP A 417 -5.61 16.96 18.04
N THR A 418 -6.66 17.49 18.64
CA THR A 418 -8.02 17.41 18.08
C THR A 418 -8.59 18.79 17.77
N LEU A 419 -9.46 18.85 16.77
CA LEU A 419 -10.29 20.01 16.43
C LEU A 419 -11.75 19.58 16.37
N ASP A 420 -12.62 20.44 16.87
CA ASP A 420 -14.06 20.28 16.66
C ASP A 420 -14.45 21.02 15.38
N LEU A 421 -14.96 20.28 14.40
CA LEU A 421 -15.23 20.78 13.05
C LEU A 421 -16.65 20.42 12.60
N ALA A 422 -17.32 21.33 11.89
CA ALA A 422 -18.65 21.09 11.34
C ALA A 422 -18.58 20.19 10.09
N VAL A 423 -19.52 19.28 9.96
CA VAL A 423 -19.69 18.46 8.75
C VAL A 423 -20.53 19.22 7.74
N ILE A 424 -19.95 19.54 6.58
CA ILE A 424 -20.61 20.33 5.53
C ILE A 424 -20.87 19.53 4.24
N GLY A 425 -20.26 18.34 4.10
CA GLY A 425 -20.44 17.51 2.92
C GLY A 425 -19.86 16.13 3.11
N ALA A 426 -20.08 15.26 2.13
CA ALA A 426 -19.51 13.91 2.09
C ALA A 426 -19.32 13.43 0.65
N GLU A 427 -18.61 12.29 0.51
CA GLU A 427 -18.63 11.47 -0.69
C GLU A 427 -19.21 10.09 -0.38
N TRP A 428 -19.94 9.55 -1.32
CA TRP A 428 -20.42 8.17 -1.24
C TRP A 428 -19.24 7.18 -1.14
N GLY A 429 -19.40 6.19 -0.31
CA GLY A 429 -18.43 5.11 -0.17
C GLY A 429 -18.35 4.24 -1.42
N GLU A 430 -17.32 3.38 -1.47
CA GLU A 430 -17.10 2.43 -2.56
C GLU A 430 -17.18 0.99 -2.05
N GLY A 431 -17.48 0.06 -2.95
CA GLY A 431 -17.57 -1.36 -2.64
C GLY A 431 -18.62 -1.66 -1.56
N LYS A 432 -18.23 -2.27 -0.44
CA LYS A 432 -19.14 -2.62 0.65
C LYS A 432 -19.81 -1.40 1.32
N ARG A 433 -19.22 -0.21 1.19
CA ARG A 433 -19.70 1.05 1.75
C ARG A 433 -20.48 1.92 0.77
N ALA A 434 -20.82 1.40 -0.42
CA ALA A 434 -21.54 2.17 -1.45
C ALA A 434 -22.92 2.68 -1.02
N HIS A 435 -23.48 2.15 0.06
CA HIS A 435 -24.79 2.52 0.62
C HIS A 435 -24.73 3.56 1.75
N VAL A 436 -23.53 3.98 2.15
CA VAL A 436 -23.28 5.00 3.17
C VAL A 436 -22.24 6.01 2.67
N PHE A 437 -22.05 7.11 3.42
CA PHE A 437 -20.97 8.04 3.11
C PHE A 437 -19.61 7.46 3.53
N GLY A 438 -18.61 7.52 2.65
CA GLY A 438 -17.26 6.95 2.87
C GLY A 438 -16.25 7.98 3.36
N SER A 439 -16.48 9.27 3.10
CA SER A 439 -15.64 10.37 3.58
C SER A 439 -16.48 11.63 3.81
N PHE A 440 -16.04 12.47 4.75
CA PHE A 440 -16.77 13.67 5.18
C PHE A 440 -15.91 14.92 4.98
N LEU A 441 -16.46 15.94 4.34
CA LEU A 441 -15.85 17.27 4.24
C LEU A 441 -16.19 18.05 5.52
N VAL A 442 -15.14 18.50 6.21
CA VAL A 442 -15.26 19.22 7.48
C VAL A 442 -14.75 20.66 7.36
N ALA A 443 -15.37 21.56 8.09
CA ALA A 443 -15.15 22.98 8.03
C ALA A 443 -14.86 23.59 9.41
N CYS A 444 -14.07 24.63 9.42
CA CYS A 444 -13.92 25.57 10.54
C CYS A 444 -14.76 26.83 10.32
N GLN A 445 -14.84 27.71 11.34
CA GLN A 445 -15.56 28.96 11.26
C GLN A 445 -14.63 30.11 10.90
N ASP A 446 -15.06 30.97 9.95
CA ASP A 446 -14.44 32.26 9.67
C ASP A 446 -15.51 33.36 9.63
N GLN A 447 -15.52 34.27 10.60
CA GLN A 447 -16.44 35.39 10.71
C GLN A 447 -17.94 35.00 10.49
N GLY A 448 -18.34 33.86 11.07
CA GLY A 448 -19.71 33.35 10.97
C GLY A 448 -19.99 32.52 9.71
N LYS A 449 -18.99 32.30 8.83
CA LYS A 449 -19.07 31.39 7.67
C LYS A 449 -18.33 30.09 7.93
N LEU A 450 -18.86 29.00 7.42
CA LEU A 450 -18.18 27.70 7.42
C LEU A 450 -17.23 27.62 6.23
N VAL A 451 -15.94 27.39 6.53
CA VAL A 451 -14.87 27.34 5.54
C VAL A 451 -14.27 25.93 5.50
N PRO A 452 -14.30 25.24 4.34
CA PRO A 452 -13.75 23.90 4.21
C PRO A 452 -12.28 23.84 4.61
N LEU A 453 -11.94 22.86 5.48
CA LEU A 453 -10.60 22.69 6.04
C LEU A 453 -9.94 21.37 5.66
N SER A 454 -10.68 20.26 5.67
CA SER A 454 -10.12 18.93 5.40
C SER A 454 -11.21 17.92 5.07
N ARG A 455 -10.79 16.75 4.56
CA ARG A 455 -11.67 15.60 4.34
C ARG A 455 -11.26 14.44 5.26
N VAL A 456 -12.23 13.88 5.98
CA VAL A 456 -12.03 12.80 6.98
C VAL A 456 -12.66 11.51 6.45
N ALA A 457 -11.85 10.47 6.26
CA ALA A 457 -12.29 9.17 5.74
C ALA A 457 -11.93 7.99 6.67
N THR A 458 -11.21 8.26 7.77
CA THR A 458 -10.68 7.22 8.67
C THR A 458 -11.10 7.49 10.12
N GLY A 459 -11.07 6.46 10.95
CA GLY A 459 -11.42 6.53 12.37
C GLY A 459 -12.84 6.05 12.69
N PHE A 460 -13.68 5.82 11.70
CA PHE A 460 -15.04 5.32 11.89
C PHE A 460 -15.08 3.78 11.99
N SER A 461 -15.93 3.26 12.86
CA SER A 461 -16.43 1.90 12.76
C SER A 461 -17.57 1.81 11.72
N GLU A 462 -17.95 0.59 11.31
CA GLU A 462 -19.08 0.40 10.38
C GLU A 462 -20.40 0.88 10.99
N GLU A 463 -20.59 0.65 12.30
CA GLU A 463 -21.75 1.13 13.07
C GLU A 463 -21.80 2.66 13.09
N GLN A 464 -20.66 3.33 13.34
CA GLN A 464 -20.58 4.79 13.35
C GLN A 464 -20.85 5.38 11.97
N LEU A 465 -20.38 4.73 10.88
CA LEU A 465 -20.71 5.18 9.51
C LEU A 465 -22.20 5.08 9.23
N ALA A 466 -22.86 4.00 9.67
CA ALA A 466 -24.29 3.83 9.52
C ALA A 466 -25.08 4.86 10.36
N GLU A 467 -24.66 5.12 11.59
CA GLU A 467 -25.28 6.12 12.48
C GLU A 467 -25.19 7.53 11.89
N VAL A 468 -23.98 7.95 11.45
CA VAL A 468 -23.76 9.26 10.83
C VAL A 468 -24.53 9.37 9.51
N TYR A 469 -24.65 8.30 8.74
CA TYR A 469 -25.45 8.27 7.52
C TYR A 469 -26.94 8.54 7.82
N GLU A 470 -27.52 7.85 8.82
CA GLU A 470 -28.90 8.05 9.24
C GLU A 470 -29.18 9.49 9.68
N MET A 471 -28.21 10.12 10.38
CA MET A 471 -28.34 11.53 10.81
C MET A 471 -28.26 12.53 9.66
N LEU A 472 -27.49 12.24 8.59
CA LEU A 472 -27.20 13.19 7.52
C LEU A 472 -28.03 12.97 6.25
N LYS A 473 -28.61 11.79 6.02
CA LYS A 473 -29.30 11.46 4.76
C LYS A 473 -30.42 12.43 4.38
N ASP A 474 -31.13 12.98 5.37
CA ASP A 474 -32.26 13.90 5.19
C ASP A 474 -31.86 15.39 5.21
N THR A 475 -30.57 15.69 5.43
CA THR A 475 -30.01 17.06 5.49
C THR A 475 -29.31 17.47 4.19
N VAL A 476 -29.42 16.66 3.16
CA VAL A 476 -28.78 16.88 1.85
C VAL A 476 -29.42 18.06 1.13
N ILE A 477 -28.63 19.11 0.86
CA ILE A 477 -29.06 20.30 0.11
C ILE A 477 -28.61 20.31 -1.35
N ALA A 478 -27.52 19.62 -1.68
CA ALA A 478 -27.01 19.50 -3.05
C ALA A 478 -26.30 18.17 -3.28
N LYS A 479 -26.32 17.69 -4.55
CA LYS A 479 -25.60 16.50 -5.03
C LYS A 479 -24.87 16.82 -6.33
N SER A 480 -23.60 16.44 -6.43
CA SER A 480 -22.78 16.60 -7.64
C SER A 480 -21.90 15.37 -7.82
N GLY A 481 -22.31 14.44 -8.69
CA GLY A 481 -21.64 13.17 -8.88
C GLY A 481 -21.64 12.32 -7.60
N LYS A 482 -20.44 12.03 -7.06
CA LYS A 482 -20.26 11.31 -5.79
C LYS A 482 -20.34 12.24 -4.56
N GLU A 483 -20.25 13.54 -4.76
CA GLU A 483 -20.24 14.53 -3.68
C GLU A 483 -21.65 14.94 -3.25
N VAL A 484 -21.82 15.11 -1.95
CA VAL A 484 -23.05 15.54 -1.30
C VAL A 484 -22.73 16.71 -0.38
N THR A 485 -23.56 17.74 -0.41
CA THR A 485 -23.49 18.89 0.52
C THR A 485 -24.65 18.82 1.49
N PHE A 486 -24.40 19.11 2.76
CA PHE A 486 -25.38 19.07 3.83
C PHE A 486 -25.73 20.45 4.36
N GLU A 487 -26.95 20.56 4.90
CA GLU A 487 -27.22 21.56 5.92
C GLU A 487 -26.38 21.19 7.16
N PRO A 488 -25.47 22.07 7.64
CA PRO A 488 -24.55 21.72 8.72
C PRO A 488 -25.29 21.52 10.04
N LEU A 489 -25.26 20.31 10.58
CA LEU A 489 -25.88 19.93 11.85
C LEU A 489 -24.94 19.20 12.80
N LEU A 490 -23.95 18.51 12.27
CA LEU A 490 -23.06 17.65 13.07
C LEU A 490 -21.70 18.28 13.26
N VAL A 491 -21.14 18.10 14.46
CA VAL A 491 -19.78 18.47 14.82
C VAL A 491 -18.98 17.18 15.09
N PHE A 492 -17.87 17.04 14.40
CA PHE A 492 -16.91 15.95 14.62
C PHE A 492 -15.72 16.44 15.43
N GLU A 493 -15.31 15.69 16.44
CA GLU A 493 -13.96 15.78 16.97
C GLU A 493 -13.03 15.03 16.03
N VAL A 494 -12.09 15.76 15.41
CA VAL A 494 -11.16 15.24 14.40
C VAL A 494 -9.74 15.33 14.93
N GLY A 495 -9.11 14.17 15.10
CA GLY A 495 -7.69 14.07 15.43
C GLY A 495 -6.83 14.28 14.19
N TYR A 496 -5.66 14.91 14.34
CA TYR A 496 -4.73 15.16 13.24
C TYR A 496 -3.28 15.13 13.71
N ALA A 497 -2.35 14.83 12.81
CA ALA A 497 -0.93 14.77 13.14
C ALA A 497 -0.26 16.14 13.08
N GLU A 498 -0.63 16.97 12.10
CA GLU A 498 -0.11 18.33 11.93
C GLU A 498 -1.05 19.17 11.04
N LEU A 499 -0.97 20.48 11.18
CA LEU A 499 -1.58 21.45 10.26
C LEU A 499 -0.61 21.73 9.11
N GLN A 500 -1.12 21.77 7.89
CA GLN A 500 -0.33 22.04 6.68
C GLN A 500 -0.97 23.17 5.88
N VAL A 501 -0.17 24.05 5.28
CA VAL A 501 -0.67 25.02 4.29
C VAL A 501 -1.15 24.25 3.06
N SER A 502 -2.36 24.54 2.62
CA SER A 502 -2.98 23.86 1.49
C SER A 502 -3.70 24.86 0.57
N PRO A 503 -3.42 24.83 -0.73
CA PRO A 503 -4.19 25.61 -1.71
C PRO A 503 -5.52 24.94 -2.09
N THR A 504 -5.76 23.71 -1.63
CA THR A 504 -6.93 22.92 -2.01
C THR A 504 -8.19 23.34 -1.27
N TYR A 505 -8.04 23.75 -0.01
CA TYR A 505 -9.16 24.14 0.84
C TYR A 505 -9.19 25.65 1.03
N GLU A 506 -10.39 26.20 1.08
CA GLU A 506 -10.64 27.65 1.22
C GLU A 506 -10.06 28.22 2.54
N ALA A 507 -9.98 27.40 3.59
CA ALA A 507 -9.30 27.77 4.83
C ALA A 507 -7.80 28.08 4.66
N GLY A 508 -7.19 27.70 3.54
CA GLY A 508 -5.73 27.82 3.29
C GLY A 508 -4.89 26.80 4.07
N PHE A 509 -5.52 25.91 4.82
CA PHE A 509 -4.90 24.84 5.59
C PHE A 509 -5.55 23.49 5.30
N ALA A 510 -4.85 22.40 5.67
CA ALA A 510 -5.36 21.04 5.67
C ALA A 510 -4.83 20.29 6.89
N LEU A 511 -5.54 19.26 7.33
CA LEU A 511 -5.12 18.35 8.38
C LEU A 511 -4.32 17.19 7.78
N ARG A 512 -3.14 16.91 8.33
CA ARG A 512 -2.39 15.70 7.98
C ARG A 512 -2.93 14.50 8.76
N PHE A 513 -3.26 13.41 8.06
CA PHE A 513 -3.85 12.20 8.63
C PHE A 513 -5.10 12.46 9.51
N PRO A 514 -6.08 13.21 8.99
CA PRO A 514 -7.29 13.47 9.76
C PRO A 514 -8.03 12.15 10.03
N ARG A 515 -8.50 12.00 11.26
CA ARG A 515 -9.26 10.83 11.69
C ARG A 515 -10.41 11.24 12.57
N PHE A 516 -11.56 10.65 12.37
CA PHE A 516 -12.69 10.79 13.27
C PHE A 516 -12.36 10.20 14.64
N ILE A 517 -12.62 10.94 15.71
CA ILE A 517 -12.50 10.49 17.10
C ILE A 517 -13.87 10.16 17.65
N ARG A 518 -14.80 11.13 17.59
CA ARG A 518 -16.19 10.94 18.03
C ARG A 518 -17.09 12.03 17.46
N LEU A 519 -18.41 11.79 17.51
CA LEU A 519 -19.43 12.81 17.34
C LEU A 519 -19.46 13.70 18.59
N ARG A 520 -19.62 14.98 18.39
CA ARG A 520 -19.78 15.98 19.44
C ARG A 520 -21.25 16.40 19.52
N ASP A 521 -22.05 15.53 20.14
CA ASP A 521 -23.47 15.77 20.44
C ASP A 521 -23.69 16.85 21.50
N ASP A 522 -22.63 17.21 22.22
CA ASP A 522 -22.56 18.27 23.23
C ASP A 522 -22.22 19.65 22.65
N LYS A 523 -21.98 19.78 21.32
CA LYS A 523 -21.59 21.02 20.65
C LYS A 523 -22.48 21.39 19.48
N ASP A 524 -22.69 22.70 19.33
CA ASP A 524 -23.35 23.30 18.16
C ASP A 524 -22.30 23.70 17.10
N ILE A 525 -22.76 23.95 15.87
CA ILE A 525 -21.93 24.45 14.77
C ILE A 525 -21.32 25.84 15.04
N THR A 526 -21.78 26.54 16.05
CA THR A 526 -21.20 27.80 16.55
C THR A 526 -20.02 27.58 17.51
N ASP A 527 -19.87 26.39 18.07
CA ASP A 527 -18.84 26.04 19.07
C ASP A 527 -17.62 25.34 18.47
N ILE A 528 -17.46 25.40 17.14
CA ILE A 528 -16.38 24.75 16.41
C ILE A 528 -15.13 25.64 16.37
N GLU A 529 -14.01 25.01 15.97
CA GLU A 529 -12.74 25.71 15.82
C GLU A 529 -12.82 26.83 14.77
N THR A 530 -12.13 27.93 15.04
CA THR A 530 -12.06 29.09 14.15
C THR A 530 -10.80 29.07 13.28
N ILE A 531 -10.85 29.75 12.12
CA ILE A 531 -9.67 29.91 11.26
C ILE A 531 -8.51 30.61 11.99
N GLU A 532 -8.81 31.52 12.91
CA GLU A 532 -7.82 32.22 13.71
C GLU A 532 -7.18 31.29 14.75
N GLY A 533 -7.98 30.40 15.37
CA GLY A 533 -7.48 29.33 16.23
C GLY A 533 -6.56 28.36 15.48
N ILE A 534 -6.92 28.00 14.24
CA ILE A 534 -6.08 27.16 13.37
C ILE A 534 -4.77 27.87 13.03
N ARG A 535 -4.79 29.17 12.67
CA ARG A 535 -3.58 29.97 12.42
C ARG A 535 -2.67 30.03 13.65
N THR A 536 -3.26 30.19 14.82
CA THR A 536 -2.53 30.23 16.08
C THR A 536 -1.87 28.90 16.40
N ARG A 537 -2.58 27.77 16.20
CA ARG A 537 -2.04 26.41 16.37
C ARG A 537 -0.93 26.13 15.35
N TYR A 538 -1.14 26.49 14.08
CA TYR A 538 -0.10 26.38 13.04
C TYR A 538 1.14 27.20 13.38
N GLY A 539 0.97 28.44 13.86
CA GLY A 539 2.08 29.28 14.33
C GLY A 539 2.86 28.66 15.50
N ARG A 540 2.17 28.04 16.46
CA ARG A 540 2.80 27.30 17.56
C ARG A 540 3.55 26.06 17.05
N GLN A 541 2.96 25.29 16.15
CA GLN A 541 3.59 24.16 15.52
C GLN A 541 4.86 24.58 14.75
N ALA A 542 4.81 25.68 13.97
CA ALA A 542 5.95 26.24 13.27
C ALA A 542 7.02 26.79 14.23
N ASN A 543 6.63 27.44 15.34
CA ASN A 543 7.54 27.95 16.36
C ASN A 543 8.12 26.83 17.21
N SER A 544 7.38 25.75 17.50
CA SER A 544 7.95 24.54 18.12
C SER A 544 9.03 23.95 17.21
N ALA A 545 8.79 23.88 15.92
CA ALA A 545 9.82 23.50 14.94
C ALA A 545 11.00 24.50 14.91
N GLN A 546 10.78 25.80 15.23
CA GLN A 546 11.82 26.82 15.33
C GLN A 546 12.48 26.92 16.72
N THR A 547 11.78 26.62 17.82
CA THR A 547 12.34 26.60 19.19
C THR A 547 13.29 25.43 19.37
N TYR A 548 13.10 24.37 18.60
CA TYR A 548 14.10 23.31 18.40
C TYR A 548 15.19 23.75 17.39
N GLN A 549 15.19 25.02 16.92
CA GLN A 549 16.17 25.61 15.99
C GLN A 549 17.16 26.58 16.66
N ASN A 550 17.05 26.84 17.96
CA ASN A 550 18.01 27.67 18.72
C ASN A 550 18.80 26.84 19.71
#